data_664cb5e13f885618f929b265aa08d3c1
#
_entry.id   664cb5e13f885618f929b265aa08d3c1
#
_cell.length_a   1.000
_cell.length_b   1.000
_cell.length_c   1.000
_cell.angle_alpha   90.00
_cell.angle_beta   90.00
_cell.angle_gamma   90.00
#
_symmetry.space_group_name_H-M   'P 1'
#
loop_
_entity.id
_entity.type
_entity.pdbx_description
1 polymer ?
#
loop_
_entity_poly.entity_id
_entity_poly.type
_entity_poly.pdbx_seq_one_letter_code
_entity_poly.pdbx_strand_id
1 'polypeptide(L)'
;HCVTRRQRQMCIRDSGNPHAGSMRGYQRLVESGKEEPMATHADHYHTNFAYGRAAYSKGAVYLNQIRYIIGEEAFRSGMLRYHEEWKLKHPTDLDFIRLMEKESGMILDWFHEYFVHTTKTIDYGIKSVDATEKETGSTKIELERIGLMPMPLDVWVEYTDGSIEEFYIPVRIMRGEKPTEHTEKRTVVADWPWVEPTYTLTLPASLETIRAISIDPSQRIADVNNTNNVRVLISEQ
;
A
#
# COMPACT_ATOMS: atom_id res chain seq x y z
N HIS A 1 -26.65 -22.30 10.06
CA HIS A 1 -25.37 -22.89 9.77
C HIS A 1 -24.28 -22.12 10.50
N CYS A 2 -23.88 -22.69 11.64
CA CYS A 2 -22.79 -22.13 12.45
C CYS A 2 -21.46 -22.53 11.78
N VAL A 3 -20.89 -21.66 10.98
CA VAL A 3 -19.52 -21.83 10.50
C VAL A 3 -18.62 -21.65 11.73
N THR A 4 -17.99 -22.72 12.17
CA THR A 4 -17.14 -22.71 13.37
C THR A 4 -15.98 -21.73 13.18
N ARG A 5 -15.53 -21.12 14.29
CA ARG A 5 -14.38 -20.19 14.31
C ARG A 5 -13.13 -20.80 13.64
N ARG A 6 -13.00 -22.12 13.72
CA ARG A 6 -11.93 -22.90 13.07
C ARG A 6 -12.05 -22.95 11.55
N GLN A 7 -13.25 -23.01 10.99
CA GLN A 7 -13.49 -23.01 9.54
C GLN A 7 -13.25 -21.61 8.94
N ARG A 8 -13.63 -20.53 9.66
CA ARG A 8 -13.26 -19.17 9.25
C ARG A 8 -11.74 -18.96 9.25
N GLN A 9 -11.05 -19.50 10.24
CA GLN A 9 -9.59 -19.38 10.34
C GLN A 9 -8.85 -20.22 9.27
N MET A 10 -9.40 -21.37 8.89
CA MET A 10 -8.89 -22.17 7.76
C MET A 10 -9.09 -21.46 6.42
N CYS A 11 -10.28 -20.90 6.15
CA CYS A 11 -10.53 -20.17 4.91
C CYS A 11 -9.63 -18.91 4.77
N ILE A 12 -9.29 -18.26 5.87
CA ILE A 12 -8.38 -17.11 5.86
C ILE A 12 -6.92 -17.55 5.65
N ARG A 13 -6.52 -18.73 6.15
CA ARG A 13 -5.16 -19.28 5.97
C ARG A 13 -4.93 -19.91 4.61
N ASP A 14 -5.97 -20.53 4.03
CA ASP A 14 -5.86 -21.22 2.73
C ASP A 14 -6.02 -20.29 1.53
N SER A 15 -6.63 -19.14 1.70
CA SER A 15 -6.87 -18.17 0.62
C SER A 15 -5.91 -17.02 0.67
N GLY A 16 -4.65 -17.11 1.00
CA GLY A 16 -3.69 -16.00 0.91
C GLY A 16 -4.34 -14.60 1.10
N ASN A 17 -3.92 -13.61 0.38
CA ASN A 17 -4.55 -12.29 0.39
C ASN A 17 -6.00 -12.38 -0.16
N PRO A 18 -7.06 -12.08 0.63
CA PRO A 18 -8.46 -12.16 0.19
C PRO A 18 -8.78 -11.19 -0.97
N HIS A 19 -7.92 -10.20 -1.18
CA HIS A 19 -8.04 -9.20 -2.25
C HIS A 19 -7.22 -9.56 -3.49
N ALA A 20 -6.51 -10.69 -3.50
CA ALA A 20 -5.65 -11.11 -4.61
C ALA A 20 -6.39 -11.19 -5.95
N GLY A 21 -7.68 -11.54 -5.95
CA GLY A 21 -8.50 -11.58 -7.15
C GLY A 21 -8.69 -10.20 -7.78
N SER A 22 -9.02 -9.20 -6.97
CA SER A 22 -9.18 -7.82 -7.40
C SER A 22 -7.84 -7.22 -7.82
N MET A 23 -6.78 -7.51 -7.10
CA MET A 23 -5.42 -7.07 -7.43
C MET A 23 -4.98 -7.59 -8.80
N ARG A 24 -5.10 -8.92 -9.05
CA ARG A 24 -4.83 -9.49 -10.39
C ARG A 24 -5.69 -8.89 -11.49
N GLY A 25 -6.96 -8.55 -11.17
CA GLY A 25 -7.86 -7.88 -12.11
C GLY A 25 -7.37 -6.49 -12.48
N TYR A 26 -6.88 -5.74 -11.50
CA TYR A 26 -6.29 -4.42 -11.69
C TYR A 26 -4.96 -4.50 -12.47
N GLN A 27 -4.06 -5.38 -12.09
CA GLN A 27 -2.78 -5.59 -12.79
C GLN A 27 -3.00 -5.90 -14.28
N ARG A 28 -3.95 -6.79 -14.61
CA ARG A 28 -4.32 -7.08 -16.02
C ARG A 28 -4.87 -5.86 -16.76
N LEU A 29 -5.57 -4.97 -16.07
CA LEU A 29 -6.03 -3.72 -16.66
C LEU A 29 -4.85 -2.83 -17.04
N VAL A 30 -3.91 -2.63 -16.10
CA VAL A 30 -2.70 -1.83 -16.34
C VAL A 30 -1.86 -2.44 -17.47
N GLU A 31 -1.56 -3.73 -17.42
CA GLU A 31 -0.77 -4.45 -18.43
C GLU A 31 -1.39 -4.38 -19.83
N SER A 32 -2.71 -4.29 -19.92
CA SER A 32 -3.42 -4.21 -21.20
C SER A 32 -3.22 -2.89 -21.93
N GLY A 33 -2.75 -1.83 -21.26
CA GLY A 33 -2.66 -0.48 -21.79
C GLY A 33 -4.02 0.16 -22.13
N LYS A 34 -5.13 -0.44 -21.65
CA LYS A 34 -6.50 0.02 -21.89
C LYS A 34 -7.13 0.66 -20.66
N GLU A 35 -6.32 0.97 -19.67
CA GLU A 35 -6.79 1.63 -18.46
C GLU A 35 -7.28 3.04 -18.76
N GLU A 36 -8.42 3.38 -18.18
CA GLU A 36 -9.01 4.71 -18.20
C GLU A 36 -9.29 5.16 -16.77
N PRO A 37 -9.37 6.48 -16.49
CA PRO A 37 -9.69 6.97 -15.17
C PRO A 37 -10.98 6.36 -14.64
N MET A 38 -11.02 5.99 -13.35
CA MET A 38 -12.23 5.42 -12.74
C MET A 38 -13.43 6.35 -12.79
N ALA A 39 -13.17 7.67 -12.77
CA ALA A 39 -14.21 8.71 -12.86
C ALA A 39 -14.84 8.82 -14.25
N THR A 40 -14.34 8.08 -15.27
CA THR A 40 -14.94 8.06 -16.61
C THR A 40 -16.38 7.56 -16.54
N HIS A 41 -17.31 8.31 -17.14
CA HIS A 41 -18.71 7.88 -17.21
C HIS A 41 -18.84 6.54 -17.95
N ALA A 42 -19.73 5.66 -17.47
CA ALA A 42 -19.86 4.29 -17.97
C ALA A 42 -20.00 4.21 -19.51
N ASP A 43 -20.75 5.13 -20.12
CA ASP A 43 -20.98 5.16 -21.57
C ASP A 43 -19.79 5.71 -22.37
N HIS A 44 -18.78 6.28 -21.70
CA HIS A 44 -17.62 6.89 -22.35
C HIS A 44 -16.39 5.99 -22.35
N TYR A 45 -16.42 4.86 -21.67
CA TYR A 45 -15.32 3.89 -21.74
C TYR A 45 -15.18 3.32 -23.16
N HIS A 46 -13.96 3.24 -23.65
CA HIS A 46 -13.70 2.70 -24.99
C HIS A 46 -14.01 1.21 -25.12
N THR A 47 -13.94 0.48 -24.01
CA THR A 47 -14.20 -0.97 -24.00
C THR A 47 -14.94 -1.42 -22.73
N ASN A 48 -15.81 -2.44 -22.87
CA ASN A 48 -16.45 -3.10 -21.72
C ASN A 48 -15.42 -3.76 -20.78
N PHE A 49 -14.26 -4.17 -21.31
CA PHE A 49 -13.18 -4.71 -20.50
C PHE A 49 -12.62 -3.64 -19.56
N ALA A 50 -12.30 -2.45 -20.07
CA ALA A 50 -11.80 -1.33 -19.26
C ALA A 50 -12.84 -0.93 -18.21
N TYR A 51 -14.10 -0.71 -18.60
CA TYR A 51 -15.21 -0.40 -17.70
C TYR A 51 -15.34 -1.43 -16.56
N GLY A 52 -15.49 -2.71 -16.92
CA GLY A 52 -15.68 -3.75 -15.90
C GLY A 52 -14.50 -3.89 -14.94
N ARG A 53 -13.25 -3.73 -15.42
CA ARG A 53 -12.08 -3.78 -14.55
C ARG A 53 -11.93 -2.52 -13.70
N ALA A 54 -12.21 -1.34 -14.24
CA ALA A 54 -12.20 -0.10 -13.48
C ALA A 54 -13.26 -0.10 -12.38
N ALA A 55 -14.51 -0.41 -12.73
CA ALA A 55 -15.63 -0.37 -11.77
C ALA A 55 -15.50 -1.41 -10.65
N TYR A 56 -15.11 -2.65 -10.96
CA TYR A 56 -15.09 -3.73 -9.97
C TYR A 56 -13.71 -4.01 -9.41
N SER A 57 -12.71 -4.26 -10.25
CA SER A 57 -11.38 -4.65 -9.76
C SER A 57 -10.62 -3.47 -9.17
N LYS A 58 -10.47 -2.37 -9.93
CA LYS A 58 -9.79 -1.16 -9.48
C LYS A 58 -10.57 -0.49 -8.34
N GLY A 59 -11.91 -0.50 -8.38
CA GLY A 59 -12.75 -0.01 -7.28
C GLY A 59 -12.53 -0.76 -5.96
N ALA A 60 -12.45 -2.09 -5.98
CA ALA A 60 -12.11 -2.87 -4.80
C ALA A 60 -10.68 -2.60 -4.32
N VAL A 61 -9.72 -2.46 -5.24
CA VAL A 61 -8.34 -2.09 -4.92
C VAL A 61 -8.30 -0.69 -4.28
N TYR A 62 -9.04 0.29 -4.80
CA TYR A 62 -9.14 1.63 -4.22
C TYR A 62 -9.54 1.60 -2.74
N LEU A 63 -10.58 0.87 -2.39
CA LEU A 63 -11.00 0.73 -0.99
C LEU A 63 -9.93 0.06 -0.11
N ASN A 64 -9.25 -0.95 -0.64
CA ASN A 64 -8.17 -1.62 0.08
C ASN A 64 -6.95 -0.73 0.26
N GLN A 65 -6.63 0.14 -0.70
CA GLN A 65 -5.55 1.12 -0.56
C GLN A 65 -5.90 2.17 0.50
N ILE A 66 -7.13 2.69 0.55
CA ILE A 66 -7.55 3.60 1.64
C ILE A 66 -7.39 2.90 2.99
N ARG A 67 -7.87 1.66 3.11
CA ARG A 67 -7.70 0.85 4.33
C ARG A 67 -6.22 0.66 4.72
N TYR A 68 -5.35 0.47 3.74
CA TYR A 68 -3.91 0.39 3.97
C TYR A 68 -3.33 1.72 4.48
N ILE A 69 -3.74 2.86 3.89
CA ILE A 69 -3.24 4.20 4.23
C ILE A 69 -3.66 4.63 5.63
N ILE A 70 -4.96 4.46 5.97
CA ILE A 70 -5.53 4.98 7.23
C ILE A 70 -5.58 3.96 8.37
N GLY A 71 -5.32 2.69 8.08
CA GLY A 71 -5.41 1.59 9.05
C GLY A 71 -6.82 1.00 9.17
N GLU A 72 -6.87 -0.20 9.77
CA GLU A 72 -8.08 -1.02 9.87
C GLU A 72 -9.21 -0.35 10.64
N GLU A 73 -8.89 0.24 11.79
CA GLU A 73 -9.91 0.78 12.71
C GLU A 73 -10.58 2.03 12.14
N ALA A 74 -9.78 2.98 11.62
CA ALA A 74 -10.30 4.19 10.98
C ALA A 74 -11.13 3.85 9.74
N PHE A 75 -10.66 2.89 8.93
CA PHE A 75 -11.40 2.44 7.76
C PHE A 75 -12.74 1.79 8.15
N ARG A 76 -12.74 0.91 9.14
CA ARG A 76 -13.96 0.26 9.62
C ARG A 76 -14.97 1.26 10.16
N SER A 77 -14.51 2.20 11.00
CA SER A 77 -15.34 3.28 11.55
C SER A 77 -15.93 4.14 10.43
N GLY A 78 -15.08 4.54 9.47
CA GLY A 78 -15.48 5.31 8.30
C GLY A 78 -16.55 4.60 7.46
N MET A 79 -16.39 3.31 7.20
CA MET A 79 -17.38 2.53 6.45
C MET A 79 -18.72 2.43 7.16
N LEU A 80 -18.73 2.21 8.49
CA LEU A 80 -19.96 2.15 9.27
C LEU A 80 -20.67 3.51 9.28
N ARG A 81 -19.92 4.58 9.48
CA ARG A 81 -20.44 5.93 9.47
C ARG A 81 -20.95 6.34 8.09
N TYR A 82 -20.21 6.01 7.03
CA TYR A 82 -20.63 6.24 5.65
C TYR A 82 -21.99 5.58 5.36
N HIS A 83 -22.12 4.30 5.75
CA HIS A 83 -23.41 3.61 5.60
C HIS A 83 -24.52 4.30 6.37
N GLU A 84 -24.29 4.72 7.62
CA GLU A 84 -25.33 5.36 8.45
C GLU A 84 -25.75 6.73 7.90
N GLU A 85 -24.80 7.56 7.48
CA GLU A 85 -25.07 8.90 6.98
C GLU A 85 -25.66 8.92 5.56
N TRP A 86 -25.27 7.95 4.72
CA TRP A 86 -25.56 7.97 3.29
C TRP A 86 -26.55 6.89 2.82
N LYS A 87 -26.96 5.95 3.67
CA LYS A 87 -27.98 4.97 3.30
C LYS A 87 -29.22 5.68 2.75
N LEU A 88 -29.72 5.19 1.63
CA LEU A 88 -30.89 5.74 0.90
C LEU A 88 -30.68 7.17 0.35
N LYS A 89 -29.46 7.63 0.24
CA LYS A 89 -29.08 8.91 -0.39
C LYS A 89 -28.20 8.66 -1.61
N HIS A 90 -27.80 9.71 -2.30
CA HIS A 90 -26.95 9.69 -3.48
C HIS A 90 -25.62 10.41 -3.19
N PRO A 91 -24.64 9.77 -2.53
CA PRO A 91 -23.36 10.37 -2.25
C PRO A 91 -22.54 10.52 -3.54
N THR A 92 -21.64 11.49 -3.51
CA THR A 92 -20.55 11.62 -4.46
C THR A 92 -19.30 10.88 -3.94
N ASP A 93 -18.30 10.71 -4.78
CA ASP A 93 -16.98 10.19 -4.41
C ASP A 93 -16.29 11.07 -3.35
N LEU A 94 -16.48 12.41 -3.44
CA LEU A 94 -15.95 13.36 -2.45
C LEU A 94 -16.61 13.20 -1.07
N ASP A 95 -17.88 12.83 -0.99
CA ASP A 95 -18.55 12.58 0.30
C ASP A 95 -17.91 11.39 1.02
N PHE A 96 -17.54 10.36 0.26
CA PHE A 96 -16.85 9.20 0.79
C PHE A 96 -15.44 9.55 1.31
N ILE A 97 -14.61 10.19 0.47
CA ILE A 97 -13.23 10.47 0.85
C ILE A 97 -13.13 11.43 2.04
N ARG A 98 -13.95 12.48 2.07
CA ARG A 98 -14.02 13.42 3.19
C ARG A 98 -14.40 12.77 4.51
N LEU A 99 -15.23 11.74 4.45
CA LEU A 99 -15.61 10.99 5.64
C LEU A 99 -14.41 10.15 6.13
N MET A 100 -13.68 9.50 5.22
CA MET A 100 -12.48 8.75 5.58
C MET A 100 -11.39 9.67 6.16
N GLU A 101 -11.24 10.89 5.63
CA GLU A 101 -10.35 11.91 6.19
C GLU A 101 -10.74 12.32 7.62
N LYS A 102 -12.02 12.50 7.88
CA LYS A 102 -12.52 12.83 9.23
C LYS A 102 -12.27 11.73 10.25
N GLU A 103 -12.42 10.47 9.84
CA GLU A 103 -12.20 9.33 10.73
C GLU A 103 -10.72 9.05 11.00
N SER A 104 -9.87 9.30 10.01
CA SER A 104 -8.43 9.05 10.13
C SER A 104 -7.61 10.25 10.63
N GLY A 105 -8.13 11.45 10.45
CA GLY A 105 -7.38 12.69 10.67
C GLY A 105 -6.28 12.95 9.61
N MET A 106 -6.28 12.19 8.52
CA MET A 106 -5.29 12.28 7.44
C MET A 106 -5.88 12.96 6.21
N ILE A 107 -5.01 13.54 5.36
CA ILE A 107 -5.41 14.11 4.07
C ILE A 107 -5.30 13.00 3.02
N LEU A 108 -6.40 12.74 2.30
CA LEU A 108 -6.51 11.69 1.29
C LEU A 108 -6.82 12.21 -0.12
N ASP A 109 -7.03 13.52 -0.29
CA ASP A 109 -7.33 14.15 -1.59
C ASP A 109 -6.31 13.77 -2.67
N TRP A 110 -5.01 13.73 -2.31
CA TRP A 110 -3.93 13.35 -3.22
C TRP A 110 -4.08 11.91 -3.74
N PHE A 111 -4.48 10.98 -2.84
CA PHE A 111 -4.69 9.58 -3.21
C PHE A 111 -5.92 9.45 -4.12
N HIS A 112 -7.01 10.09 -3.72
CA HIS A 112 -8.26 10.11 -4.48
C HIS A 112 -8.03 10.66 -5.90
N GLU A 113 -7.40 11.82 -6.01
CA GLU A 113 -7.09 12.46 -7.30
C GLU A 113 -6.29 11.54 -8.21
N TYR A 114 -5.19 10.98 -7.72
CA TYR A 114 -4.34 10.12 -8.56
C TYR A 114 -5.00 8.78 -8.93
N PHE A 115 -5.66 8.13 -7.98
CA PHE A 115 -6.21 6.80 -8.21
C PHE A 115 -7.50 6.81 -9.00
N VAL A 116 -8.37 7.78 -8.79
CA VAL A 116 -9.71 7.86 -9.40
C VAL A 116 -9.69 8.61 -10.73
N HIS A 117 -8.96 9.73 -10.79
CA HIS A 117 -8.98 10.64 -11.93
C HIS A 117 -7.83 10.45 -12.91
N THR A 118 -6.88 9.56 -12.61
CA THR A 118 -5.75 9.27 -13.51
C THR A 118 -5.53 7.77 -13.70
N THR A 119 -4.60 7.44 -14.58
CA THR A 119 -4.08 6.07 -14.79
C THR A 119 -2.66 5.89 -14.24
N LYS A 120 -2.26 6.75 -13.30
CA LYS A 120 -0.96 6.62 -12.64
C LYS A 120 -0.92 5.36 -11.79
N THR A 121 0.21 4.68 -11.81
CA THR A 121 0.44 3.43 -11.09
C THR A 121 1.34 3.63 -9.88
N ILE A 122 1.23 2.72 -8.92
CA ILE A 122 2.15 2.55 -7.81
C ILE A 122 3.18 1.52 -8.25
N ASP A 123 4.47 1.85 -8.14
CA ASP A 123 5.61 0.97 -8.37
C ASP A 123 6.78 1.51 -7.57
N TYR A 124 7.22 0.73 -6.59
CA TYR A 124 8.35 1.03 -5.73
C TYR A 124 9.38 -0.09 -5.83
N GLY A 125 10.64 0.23 -5.56
CA GLY A 125 11.69 -0.77 -5.58
C GLY A 125 12.83 -0.46 -4.61
N ILE A 126 13.59 -1.50 -4.27
CA ILE A 126 14.85 -1.38 -3.54
C ILE A 126 15.96 -1.21 -4.58
N LYS A 127 16.44 0.03 -4.73
CA LYS A 127 17.46 0.37 -5.73
C LYS A 127 18.83 -0.14 -5.34
N SER A 128 19.29 0.13 -4.11
CA SER A 128 20.56 -0.38 -3.59
C SER A 128 20.51 -0.56 -2.07
N VAL A 129 21.44 -1.40 -1.58
CA VAL A 129 21.72 -1.62 -0.16
C VAL A 129 23.21 -1.67 0.02
N ASP A 130 23.78 -0.70 0.72
CA ASP A 130 25.21 -0.48 0.80
C ASP A 130 25.64 -0.22 2.25
N ALA A 131 26.85 -0.66 2.62
CA ALA A 131 27.47 -0.25 3.87
C ALA A 131 27.81 1.25 3.81
N THR A 132 27.58 1.97 4.90
CA THR A 132 27.86 3.40 4.96
C THR A 132 29.33 3.63 5.31
N GLU A 133 30.07 4.34 4.44
CA GLU A 133 31.48 4.68 4.68
C GLU A 133 31.67 5.67 5.85
N LYS A 134 30.66 6.50 6.12
CA LYS A 134 30.71 7.58 7.12
C LYS A 134 30.51 7.13 8.56
N GLU A 135 29.81 6.03 8.78
CA GLU A 135 29.49 5.49 10.10
C GLU A 135 29.73 3.98 10.09
N THR A 136 30.84 3.56 10.71
CA THR A 136 31.17 2.14 10.84
C THR A 136 30.01 1.39 11.49
N GLY A 137 29.43 0.40 10.82
CA GLY A 137 28.33 -0.41 11.32
C GLY A 137 26.92 0.12 10.97
N SER A 138 26.80 1.02 10.00
CA SER A 138 25.51 1.48 9.46
C SER A 138 25.30 1.01 8.03
N THR A 139 24.03 0.78 7.67
CA THR A 139 23.62 0.38 6.32
C THR A 139 22.71 1.45 5.72
N LYS A 140 23.00 1.81 4.45
CA LYS A 140 22.18 2.69 3.63
C LYS A 140 21.33 1.86 2.68
N ILE A 141 20.00 2.06 2.74
CA ILE A 141 19.04 1.50 1.78
C ILE A 141 18.54 2.64 0.92
N GLU A 142 18.70 2.55 -0.38
CA GLU A 142 18.13 3.48 -1.35
C GLU A 142 16.87 2.86 -1.95
N LEU A 143 15.73 3.48 -1.67
CA LEU A 143 14.42 3.13 -2.24
C LEU A 143 14.14 4.04 -3.43
N GLU A 144 13.43 3.55 -4.42
CA GLU A 144 13.00 4.34 -5.57
C GLU A 144 11.49 4.20 -5.79
N ARG A 145 10.89 5.31 -6.21
CA ARG A 145 9.52 5.35 -6.71
C ARG A 145 9.54 5.41 -8.22
N ILE A 146 9.23 4.29 -8.86
CA ILE A 146 9.21 4.11 -10.32
C ILE A 146 7.86 4.58 -10.87
N GLY A 147 6.78 4.23 -10.17
CA GLY A 147 5.43 4.69 -10.47
C GLY A 147 5.24 6.19 -10.17
N LEU A 148 4.22 6.79 -10.80
CA LEU A 148 3.94 8.22 -10.64
C LEU A 148 3.02 8.53 -9.44
N MET A 149 2.50 7.50 -8.79
CA MET A 149 1.61 7.63 -7.64
C MET A 149 2.37 7.39 -6.34
N PRO A 150 2.42 8.37 -5.42
CA PRO A 150 3.04 8.19 -4.11
C PRO A 150 2.19 7.30 -3.20
N MET A 151 2.86 6.55 -2.29
CA MET A 151 2.23 5.76 -1.23
C MET A 151 3.10 5.78 0.03
N PRO A 152 2.52 5.73 1.23
CA PRO A 152 3.29 5.40 2.42
C PRO A 152 3.77 3.95 2.35
N LEU A 153 4.94 3.65 2.90
CA LEU A 153 5.54 2.33 2.81
C LEU A 153 5.77 1.71 4.19
N ASP A 154 5.48 0.42 4.30
CA ASP A 154 5.99 -0.45 5.35
C ASP A 154 7.22 -1.17 4.79
N VAL A 155 8.39 -0.92 5.38
CA VAL A 155 9.65 -1.58 5.03
C VAL A 155 10.06 -2.47 6.19
N TRP A 156 10.15 -3.78 5.94
CA TRP A 156 10.65 -4.72 6.93
C TRP A 156 12.11 -5.05 6.68
N VAL A 157 12.87 -5.04 7.77
CA VAL A 157 14.26 -5.47 7.80
C VAL A 157 14.32 -6.73 8.66
N GLU A 158 14.68 -7.84 8.05
CA GLU A 158 14.92 -9.11 8.71
C GLU A 158 16.40 -9.23 9.00
N TYR A 159 16.75 -9.49 10.25
CA TYR A 159 18.13 -9.65 10.71
C TYR A 159 18.54 -11.13 10.74
N THR A 160 19.85 -11.37 10.78
CA THR A 160 20.43 -12.73 10.85
C THR A 160 20.10 -13.51 12.11
N ASP A 161 19.71 -12.82 13.19
CA ASP A 161 19.22 -13.42 14.43
C ASP A 161 17.73 -13.80 14.38
N GLY A 162 17.06 -13.55 13.26
CA GLY A 162 15.65 -13.82 13.05
C GLY A 162 14.71 -12.72 13.57
N SER A 163 15.25 -11.64 14.12
CA SER A 163 14.42 -10.49 14.50
C SER A 163 13.98 -9.69 13.27
N ILE A 164 12.82 -9.03 13.38
CA ILE A 164 12.26 -8.18 12.35
C ILE A 164 12.01 -6.80 12.94
N GLU A 165 12.37 -5.75 12.20
CA GLU A 165 12.05 -4.38 12.51
C GLU A 165 11.27 -3.75 11.34
N GLU A 166 10.16 -3.06 11.65
CA GLU A 166 9.34 -2.33 10.69
C GLU A 166 9.76 -0.87 10.67
N PHE A 167 10.06 -0.35 9.49
CA PHE A 167 10.28 1.07 9.24
C PHE A 167 9.10 1.60 8.42
N TYR A 168 8.29 2.44 9.03
CA TYR A 168 7.18 3.08 8.34
C TYR A 168 7.61 4.43 7.78
N ILE A 169 7.43 4.61 6.47
CA ILE A 169 7.77 5.82 5.73
C ILE A 169 6.47 6.51 5.31
N PRO A 170 6.00 7.54 6.03
CA PRO A 170 4.82 8.28 5.61
C PRO A 170 5.13 9.15 4.38
N VAL A 171 4.11 9.49 3.59
CA VAL A 171 4.23 10.52 2.57
C VAL A 171 3.85 11.87 3.17
N ARG A 172 4.68 12.87 2.96
CA ARG A 172 4.51 14.20 3.56
C ARG A 172 3.14 14.83 3.30
N ILE A 173 2.56 14.54 2.13
CA ILE A 173 1.29 15.10 1.71
C ILE A 173 0.09 14.60 2.53
N MET A 174 0.17 13.39 3.14
CA MET A 174 -0.92 12.82 3.93
C MET A 174 -1.08 13.47 5.31
N ARG A 175 -0.06 14.18 5.79
CA ARG A 175 -0.04 14.90 7.08
C ARG A 175 -0.48 14.06 8.27
N GLY A 176 0.01 12.83 8.33
CA GLY A 176 -0.30 11.88 9.39
C GLY A 176 0.37 10.55 9.13
N GLU A 177 0.11 9.61 10.01
CA GLU A 177 0.61 8.24 9.94
C GLU A 177 -0.47 7.26 10.39
N LYS A 178 -0.51 6.09 9.80
CA LYS A 178 -1.41 5.04 10.28
C LYS A 178 -0.94 4.50 11.63
N PRO A 179 -1.87 4.05 12.50
CA PRO A 179 -1.51 3.32 13.72
C PRO A 179 -0.71 2.05 13.42
N THR A 180 0.09 1.59 14.40
CA THR A 180 0.77 0.29 14.31
C THR A 180 -0.25 -0.83 14.19
N GLU A 181 -0.09 -1.69 13.19
CA GLU A 181 -0.97 -2.84 12.95
C GLU A 181 -0.33 -4.17 13.34
N HIS A 182 0.98 -4.19 13.56
CA HIS A 182 1.79 -5.36 13.87
C HIS A 182 2.38 -5.29 15.27
N THR A 183 2.91 -6.41 15.76
CA THR A 183 3.53 -6.52 17.08
C THR A 183 5.04 -6.31 17.05
N GLU A 184 5.62 -6.24 15.87
CA GLU A 184 7.04 -6.00 15.66
C GLU A 184 7.43 -4.58 16.08
N LYS A 185 8.70 -4.42 16.41
CA LYS A 185 9.26 -3.11 16.69
C LYS A 185 9.11 -2.21 15.47
N ARG A 186 8.33 -1.14 15.60
CA ARG A 186 8.09 -0.17 14.53
C ARG A 186 8.79 1.14 14.80
N THR A 187 9.50 1.62 13.79
CA THR A 187 10.12 2.94 13.77
C THR A 187 9.49 3.77 12.65
N VAL A 188 8.88 4.91 13.02
CA VAL A 188 8.40 5.88 12.03
C VAL A 188 9.58 6.77 11.65
N VAL A 189 9.92 6.78 10.37
CA VAL A 189 11.04 7.57 9.85
C VAL A 189 10.57 8.87 9.22
N ALA A 190 11.50 9.69 8.71
CA ALA A 190 11.16 10.95 8.07
C ALA A 190 10.24 10.75 6.86
N ASP A 191 9.30 11.66 6.67
CA ASP A 191 8.35 11.64 5.57
C ASP A 191 9.07 11.63 4.22
N TRP A 192 8.59 10.78 3.30
CA TRP A 192 9.04 10.83 1.91
C TRP A 192 8.43 12.06 1.21
N PRO A 193 9.25 13.05 0.77
CA PRO A 193 8.76 14.14 -0.07
C PRO A 193 8.28 13.57 -1.41
N TRP A 194 7.00 13.69 -1.71
CA TRP A 194 6.40 13.05 -2.89
C TRP A 194 7.00 13.51 -4.24
N VAL A 195 7.70 14.64 -4.26
CA VAL A 195 8.40 15.15 -5.46
C VAL A 195 9.73 14.43 -5.70
N GLU A 196 10.31 13.81 -4.67
CA GLU A 196 11.58 13.11 -4.80
C GLU A 196 11.36 11.69 -5.32
N PRO A 197 12.08 11.26 -6.36
CA PRO A 197 11.95 9.91 -6.90
C PRO A 197 12.64 8.85 -6.06
N THR A 198 13.55 9.24 -5.16
CA THR A 198 14.32 8.33 -4.31
C THR A 198 14.24 8.72 -2.84
N TYR A 199 14.40 7.72 -1.97
CA TYR A 199 14.45 7.91 -0.52
C TYR A 199 15.61 7.10 0.06
N THR A 200 16.33 7.70 1.00
CA THR A 200 17.42 7.04 1.71
C THR A 200 16.98 6.71 3.13
N LEU A 201 16.92 5.41 3.45
CA LEU A 201 16.78 4.91 4.80
C LEU A 201 18.16 4.48 5.31
N THR A 202 18.60 5.06 6.45
CA THR A 202 19.84 4.67 7.10
C THR A 202 19.54 3.88 8.36
N LEU A 203 20.07 2.68 8.45
CA LEU A 203 19.92 1.78 9.58
C LEU A 203 21.16 1.81 10.47
N PRO A 204 21.01 1.87 11.80
CA PRO A 204 22.13 1.74 12.73
C PRO A 204 22.50 0.25 12.91
N ALA A 205 22.69 -0.46 11.82
CA ALA A 205 22.99 -1.89 11.77
C ALA A 205 23.98 -2.18 10.65
N SER A 206 24.93 -3.07 10.89
CA SER A 206 25.90 -3.50 9.90
C SER A 206 25.22 -4.32 8.79
N LEU A 207 25.64 -4.13 7.55
CA LEU A 207 25.14 -4.86 6.40
C LEU A 207 25.17 -6.38 6.59
N GLU A 208 26.21 -6.89 7.27
CA GLU A 208 26.40 -8.31 7.54
C GLU A 208 25.34 -8.90 8.51
N THR A 209 24.65 -8.04 9.28
CA THR A 209 23.59 -8.46 10.20
C THR A 209 22.21 -8.46 9.58
N ILE A 210 22.08 -7.96 8.33
CA ILE A 210 20.81 -7.88 7.62
C ILE A 210 20.67 -9.09 6.69
N ARG A 211 19.62 -9.86 6.87
CA ARG A 211 19.29 -11.02 6.04
C ARG A 211 18.53 -10.64 4.79
N ALA A 212 17.45 -9.88 4.96
CA ALA A 212 16.59 -9.47 3.88
C ALA A 212 15.89 -8.14 4.18
N ILE A 213 15.50 -7.44 3.13
CA ILE A 213 14.71 -6.22 3.19
C ILE A 213 13.51 -6.40 2.26
N SER A 214 12.32 -6.00 2.71
CA SER A 214 11.11 -6.09 1.92
C SER A 214 10.24 -4.84 2.06
N ILE A 215 9.77 -4.31 0.94
CA ILE A 215 8.73 -3.29 0.86
C ILE A 215 7.38 -4.02 0.85
N ASP A 216 6.42 -3.55 1.65
CA ASP A 216 5.08 -4.11 1.77
C ASP A 216 5.06 -5.66 1.89
N PRO A 217 5.63 -6.24 2.94
CA PRO A 217 5.65 -7.69 3.13
C PRO A 217 4.23 -8.28 3.23
N SER A 218 3.25 -7.45 3.56
CA SER A 218 1.83 -7.81 3.61
C SER A 218 1.17 -7.93 2.24
N GLN A 219 1.83 -7.47 1.16
CA GLN A 219 1.32 -7.43 -0.21
C GLN A 219 -0.04 -6.74 -0.35
N ARG A 220 -0.22 -5.66 0.42
CA ARG A 220 -1.47 -4.88 0.40
C ARG A 220 -1.41 -3.67 -0.53
N ILE A 221 -0.23 -3.15 -0.83
CA ILE A 221 -0.05 -2.05 -1.78
C ILE A 221 -0.37 -2.55 -3.20
N ALA A 222 -1.05 -1.72 -3.98
CA ALA A 222 -1.36 -2.00 -5.37
C ALA A 222 -0.15 -1.74 -6.30
N ASP A 223 1.00 -2.24 -5.89
CA ASP A 223 2.22 -2.21 -6.65
C ASP A 223 2.08 -3.08 -7.91
N VAL A 224 2.41 -2.50 -9.06
CA VAL A 224 2.28 -3.19 -10.34
C VAL A 224 3.47 -4.11 -10.64
N ASN A 225 4.58 -3.97 -9.89
CA ASN A 225 5.79 -4.78 -10.05
C ASN A 225 6.40 -5.19 -8.71
N ASN A 226 5.89 -6.24 -8.10
CA ASN A 226 6.37 -6.73 -6.81
C ASN A 226 7.74 -7.43 -6.86
N THR A 227 8.37 -7.59 -8.03
CA THR A 227 9.65 -8.31 -8.17
C THR A 227 10.85 -7.50 -7.68
N ASN A 228 10.71 -6.18 -7.58
CA ASN A 228 11.71 -5.23 -7.10
C ASN A 228 11.54 -4.85 -5.62
N ASN A 229 10.53 -5.41 -4.95
CA ASN A 229 10.17 -5.07 -3.56
C ASN A 229 10.97 -5.86 -2.51
N VAL A 230 11.74 -6.86 -2.91
CA VAL A 230 12.48 -7.71 -1.97
C VAL A 230 13.95 -7.79 -2.36
N ARG A 231 14.83 -7.62 -1.38
CA ARG A 231 16.28 -7.80 -1.51
C ARG A 231 16.77 -8.78 -0.45
N VAL A 232 17.19 -9.96 -0.88
CA VAL A 232 17.87 -10.94 -0.03
C VAL A 232 19.36 -10.69 -0.10
N LEU A 233 20.00 -10.49 1.05
CA LEU A 233 21.44 -10.24 1.18
C LEU A 233 22.19 -11.51 1.59
N ILE A 234 21.58 -12.33 2.46
CA ILE A 234 22.13 -13.60 2.92
C ILE A 234 21.10 -14.68 2.65
N SER A 235 21.40 -15.61 1.76
CA SER A 235 20.56 -16.80 1.52
C SER A 235 20.83 -17.88 2.54
N GLU A 236 19.79 -18.62 2.96
CA GLU A 236 19.99 -19.87 3.70
C GLU A 236 20.83 -20.85 2.87
N GLN A 237 21.86 -21.41 3.48
CA GLN A 237 22.63 -22.53 2.91
C GLN A 237 21.93 -23.84 3.19
#